data_0d9e6e557a71c6c5758a245d3f28c0ce
#
_entry.id   0d9e6e557a71c6c5758a245d3f28c0ce
#
_cell.length_a   1.000
_cell.length_b   1.000
_cell.length_c   1.000
_cell.angle_alpha   90.00
_cell.angle_beta   90.00
_cell.angle_gamma   90.00
#
_symmetry.space_group_name_H-M   'P 1'
#
loop_
_entity.id
_entity.type
_entity.pdbx_description
1 polymer ?
#
loop_
_entity_poly.entity_id
_entity_poly.type
_entity_poly.pdbx_seq_one_letter_code
_entity_poly.pdbx_strand_id
1 'polypeptide(L)'
;MENILEETKNIMRRYNIRANKSLGQNFLINSEVVENIISSSEISKEDMIIEIGPGLGTLTKYLLEKAGKVLCIELDSKMIKILQDRFSNYQNFEIINEDVLKVDLNKIIKTNKENEKQ
;
A
#
# COMPACT_ATOMS: atom_id res chain seq x y z
N MET A 1 -16.28 -8.29 3.94
CA MET A 1 -14.84 -8.28 3.63
C MET A 1 -14.34 -9.70 3.52
N GLU A 2 -13.59 -10.01 2.47
CA GLU A 2 -13.02 -11.34 2.30
C GLU A 2 -12.06 -11.71 3.44
N ASN A 3 -11.77 -13.01 3.58
CA ASN A 3 -10.82 -13.47 4.60
C ASN A 3 -9.40 -13.02 4.25
N ILE A 4 -8.95 -11.95 4.88
CA ILE A 4 -7.65 -11.32 4.62
C ILE A 4 -6.49 -12.28 4.90
N LEU A 5 -6.60 -13.11 5.92
CA LEU A 5 -5.55 -14.09 6.23
C LEU A 5 -5.38 -15.09 5.10
N GLU A 6 -6.47 -15.65 4.58
CA GLU A 6 -6.42 -16.59 3.46
C GLU A 6 -5.93 -15.91 2.19
N GLU A 7 -6.39 -14.70 1.91
CA GLU A 7 -5.92 -13.90 0.77
C GLU A 7 -4.41 -13.68 0.86
N THR A 8 -3.91 -13.27 2.03
CA THR A 8 -2.47 -13.03 2.25
C THR A 8 -1.67 -14.32 2.02
N LYS A 9 -2.12 -15.44 2.57
CA LYS A 9 -1.44 -16.73 2.37
C LYS A 9 -1.43 -17.14 0.90
N ASN A 10 -2.52 -16.91 0.17
CA ASN A 10 -2.61 -17.23 -1.25
C ASN A 10 -1.62 -16.39 -2.07
N ILE A 11 -1.49 -15.11 -1.75
CA ILE A 11 -0.53 -14.22 -2.40
C ILE A 11 0.90 -14.67 -2.12
N MET A 12 1.21 -15.00 -0.87
CA MET A 12 2.53 -15.50 -0.51
C MET A 12 2.89 -16.77 -1.29
N ARG A 13 1.95 -17.70 -1.42
CA ARG A 13 2.15 -18.92 -2.21
C ARG A 13 2.33 -18.63 -3.70
N ARG A 14 1.47 -17.76 -4.25
CA ARG A 14 1.50 -17.40 -5.67
C ARG A 14 2.85 -16.80 -6.10
N TYR A 15 3.43 -15.95 -5.25
CA TYR A 15 4.70 -15.28 -5.54
C TYR A 15 5.90 -15.96 -4.89
N ASN A 16 5.68 -17.10 -4.22
CA ASN A 16 6.73 -17.83 -3.51
C ASN A 16 7.50 -16.94 -2.53
N ILE A 17 6.75 -16.23 -1.70
CA ILE A 17 7.29 -15.21 -0.79
C ILE A 17 7.34 -15.74 0.64
N ARG A 18 8.45 -15.43 1.34
CA ARG A 18 8.59 -15.58 2.77
C ARG A 18 8.91 -14.22 3.38
N ALA A 19 8.37 -13.97 4.57
CA ALA A 19 8.67 -12.73 5.29
C ALA A 19 10.17 -12.62 5.57
N ASN A 20 10.76 -11.47 5.24
CA ASN A 20 12.15 -11.17 5.57
C ASN A 20 12.18 -10.37 6.87
N LYS A 21 12.49 -11.06 7.97
CA LYS A 21 12.49 -10.44 9.30
C LYS A 21 13.55 -9.35 9.46
N SER A 22 14.64 -9.42 8.70
CA SER A 22 15.66 -8.37 8.74
C SER A 22 15.17 -7.05 8.15
N LEU A 23 14.12 -7.09 7.32
CA LEU A 23 13.43 -5.91 6.79
C LEU A 23 12.17 -5.56 7.59
N GLY A 24 11.93 -6.24 8.71
CA GLY A 24 10.75 -6.01 9.54
C GLY A 24 9.43 -6.48 8.93
N GLN A 25 9.49 -7.40 7.98
CA GLN A 25 8.28 -7.86 7.28
C GLN A 25 7.47 -8.82 8.12
N ASN A 26 6.18 -8.56 8.21
CA ASN A 26 5.17 -9.48 8.71
C ASN A 26 3.91 -9.24 7.88
N PHE A 27 3.57 -10.20 7.02
CA PHE A 27 2.48 -10.04 6.07
C PHE A 27 1.12 -10.50 6.60
N LEU A 28 1.10 -11.17 7.74
CA LEU A 28 -0.14 -11.66 8.32
C LEU A 28 -0.83 -10.53 9.08
N ILE A 29 -1.90 -10.03 8.50
CA ILE A 29 -2.65 -8.93 9.08
C ILE A 29 -4.05 -9.40 9.47
N ASN A 30 -4.54 -8.95 10.62
CA ASN A 30 -5.85 -9.30 11.13
C ASN A 30 -6.94 -8.51 10.41
N SER A 31 -7.98 -9.21 9.94
CA SER A 31 -9.11 -8.58 9.24
C SER A 31 -9.79 -7.49 10.04
N GLU A 32 -9.95 -7.71 11.35
CA GLU A 32 -10.57 -6.73 12.24
C GLU A 32 -9.77 -5.43 12.31
N VAL A 33 -8.45 -5.52 12.33
CA VAL A 33 -7.57 -4.34 12.30
C VAL A 33 -7.76 -3.55 11.01
N VAL A 34 -7.79 -4.24 9.87
CA VAL A 34 -8.01 -3.60 8.57
C VAL A 34 -9.38 -2.91 8.52
N GLU A 35 -10.43 -3.60 8.97
CA GLU A 35 -11.78 -3.04 9.02
C GLU A 35 -11.84 -1.79 9.89
N ASN A 36 -11.19 -1.82 11.04
CA ASN A 36 -11.13 -0.66 11.95
C ASN A 36 -10.41 0.52 11.32
N ILE A 37 -9.29 0.29 10.64
CA ILE A 37 -8.57 1.34 9.94
C ILE A 37 -9.46 1.98 8.87
N ILE A 38 -10.08 1.17 8.04
CA ILE A 38 -10.93 1.64 6.94
C ILE A 38 -12.15 2.40 7.47
N SER A 39 -12.85 1.86 8.47
CA SER A 39 -14.09 2.45 8.97
C SER A 39 -13.86 3.71 9.81
N SER A 40 -12.72 3.81 10.51
CA SER A 40 -12.44 4.97 11.38
C SER A 40 -11.74 6.13 10.67
N SER A 41 -11.20 5.93 9.47
CA SER A 41 -10.36 6.91 8.79
C SER A 41 -11.15 7.91 7.95
N GLU A 42 -12.42 7.68 7.67
CA GLU A 42 -13.27 8.56 6.84
C GLU A 42 -12.64 8.92 5.49
N ILE A 43 -11.96 7.96 4.88
CA ILE A 43 -11.24 8.16 3.63
C ILE A 43 -12.22 8.42 2.48
N SER A 44 -11.95 9.45 1.68
CA SER A 44 -12.77 9.79 0.51
C SER A 44 -11.91 9.92 -0.76
N LYS A 45 -12.56 10.10 -1.90
CA LYS A 45 -11.90 10.27 -3.21
C LYS A 45 -11.13 11.58 -3.31
N GLU A 46 -11.28 12.49 -2.36
CA GLU A 46 -10.51 13.72 -2.29
C GLU A 46 -9.18 13.54 -1.55
N ASP A 47 -9.00 12.39 -0.90
CA ASP A 47 -7.83 12.14 -0.07
C ASP A 47 -6.71 11.46 -0.85
N MET A 48 -5.48 11.85 -0.52
CA MET A 48 -4.27 11.12 -0.88
C MET A 48 -3.75 10.42 0.36
N ILE A 49 -3.57 9.12 0.26
CA ILE A 49 -3.04 8.29 1.34
C ILE A 49 -1.58 7.95 1.03
N ILE A 50 -0.72 8.11 2.02
CA ILE A 50 0.66 7.63 1.94
C ILE A 50 0.76 6.39 2.82
N GLU A 51 1.03 5.26 2.21
CA GLU A 51 1.21 3.99 2.91
C GLU A 51 2.68 3.63 2.95
N ILE A 52 3.22 3.47 4.15
CA ILE A 52 4.63 3.12 4.37
C ILE A 52 4.71 1.62 4.64
N GLY A 53 5.53 0.92 3.86
CA GLY A 53 5.73 -0.51 4.01
C GLY A 53 4.49 -1.34 3.67
N PRO A 54 3.89 -1.16 2.48
CA PRO A 54 2.65 -1.87 2.13
C PRO A 54 2.80 -3.39 2.06
N GLY A 55 4.01 -3.89 1.96
CA GLY A 55 4.27 -5.32 1.87
C GLY A 55 3.62 -5.94 0.64
N LEU A 56 2.72 -6.88 0.86
CA LEU A 56 1.99 -7.55 -0.23
C LEU A 56 0.79 -6.74 -0.74
N GLY A 57 0.48 -5.60 -0.11
CA GLY A 57 -0.61 -4.74 -0.52
C GLY A 57 -1.97 -5.13 0.04
N THR A 58 -2.01 -5.86 1.16
CA THR A 58 -3.26 -6.31 1.77
C THR A 58 -4.16 -5.14 2.15
N LEU A 59 -3.61 -4.15 2.84
CA LEU A 59 -4.35 -2.92 3.16
C LEU A 59 -4.50 -2.02 1.93
N THR A 60 -3.48 -1.98 1.08
CA THR A 60 -3.43 -1.13 -0.11
C THR A 60 -4.66 -1.31 -0.99
N LYS A 61 -5.09 -2.55 -1.20
CA LYS A 61 -6.27 -2.88 -2.01
C LYS A 61 -7.51 -2.10 -1.55
N TYR A 62 -7.76 -2.08 -0.24
CA TYR A 62 -8.93 -1.39 0.33
C TYR A 62 -8.78 0.12 0.29
N LEU A 63 -7.56 0.62 0.48
CA LEU A 63 -7.28 2.05 0.37
C LEU A 63 -7.51 2.55 -1.05
N LEU A 64 -7.09 1.79 -2.06
CA LEU A 64 -7.28 2.13 -3.47
C LEU A 64 -8.75 2.23 -3.86
N GLU A 65 -9.62 1.45 -3.23
CA GLU A 65 -11.04 1.48 -3.50
C GLU A 65 -11.72 2.75 -2.94
N LYS A 66 -11.14 3.35 -1.91
CA LYS A 66 -11.76 4.48 -1.19
C LYS A 66 -11.09 5.82 -1.45
N ALA A 67 -9.78 5.84 -1.58
CA ALA A 67 -9.01 7.08 -1.70
C ALA A 67 -8.94 7.57 -3.14
N GLY A 68 -8.68 8.87 -3.31
CA GLY A 68 -8.41 9.45 -4.61
C GLY A 68 -7.04 9.03 -5.15
N LYS A 69 -6.07 8.84 -4.24
CA LYS A 69 -4.73 8.39 -4.60
C LYS A 69 -4.09 7.66 -3.43
N VAL A 70 -3.39 6.58 -3.72
CA VAL A 70 -2.56 5.88 -2.73
C VAL A 70 -1.12 5.86 -3.25
N LEU A 71 -0.23 6.47 -2.47
CA LEU A 71 1.20 6.45 -2.72
C LEU A 71 1.85 5.51 -1.74
N CYS A 72 2.47 4.45 -2.24
CA CYS A 72 3.19 3.47 -1.42
C CYS A 72 4.69 3.77 -1.42
N ILE A 73 5.31 3.66 -0.26
CA ILE A 73 6.76 3.77 -0.10
C ILE A 73 7.25 2.43 0.41
N GLU A 74 8.04 1.73 -0.38
CA GLU A 74 8.48 0.37 -0.11
C GLU A 74 9.99 0.21 -0.37
N LEU A 75 10.68 -0.37 0.59
CA LEU A 75 12.12 -0.58 0.50
C LEU A 75 12.49 -1.83 -0.29
N ASP A 76 11.70 -2.90 -0.19
CA ASP A 76 12.00 -4.20 -0.78
C ASP A 76 11.57 -4.25 -2.26
N SER A 77 12.55 -4.39 -3.15
CA SER A 77 12.32 -4.46 -4.60
C SER A 77 11.42 -5.63 -5.02
N LYS A 78 11.41 -6.73 -4.25
CA LYS A 78 10.52 -7.87 -4.53
C LYS A 78 9.07 -7.50 -4.28
N MET A 79 8.82 -6.74 -3.22
CA MET A 79 7.48 -6.24 -2.92
C MET A 79 7.00 -5.26 -3.97
N ILE A 80 7.90 -4.40 -4.48
CA ILE A 80 7.60 -3.46 -5.56
C ILE A 80 7.02 -4.21 -6.78
N LYS A 81 7.66 -5.30 -7.19
CA LYS A 81 7.21 -6.09 -8.34
C LYS A 81 5.83 -6.70 -8.10
N ILE A 82 5.58 -7.20 -6.90
CA ILE A 82 4.29 -7.78 -6.54
C ILE A 82 3.20 -6.71 -6.54
N LEU A 83 3.48 -5.55 -5.95
CA LEU A 83 2.54 -4.44 -5.88
C LEU A 83 2.20 -3.90 -7.27
N GLN A 84 3.20 -3.77 -8.13
CA GLN A 84 2.99 -3.34 -9.52
C GLN A 84 2.13 -4.35 -10.29
N ASP A 85 2.37 -5.64 -10.10
CA ASP A 85 1.57 -6.70 -10.73
C ASP A 85 0.13 -6.69 -10.22
N ARG A 86 -0.06 -6.57 -8.91
CA ARG A 86 -1.39 -6.59 -8.28
C ARG A 86 -2.24 -5.38 -8.64
N PHE A 87 -1.63 -4.21 -8.74
CA PHE A 87 -2.36 -2.95 -8.81
C PHE A 87 -2.14 -2.16 -10.12
N SER A 88 -1.62 -2.83 -11.15
CA SER A 88 -1.37 -2.21 -12.46
C SER A 88 -2.63 -1.61 -13.11
N ASN A 89 -3.81 -2.12 -12.78
CA ASN A 89 -5.08 -1.65 -13.33
C ASN A 89 -5.65 -0.43 -12.59
N TYR A 90 -5.07 -0.06 -11.45
CA TYR A 90 -5.53 1.11 -10.68
C TYR A 90 -4.79 2.36 -11.14
N GLN A 91 -5.53 3.36 -11.60
CA GLN A 91 -4.94 4.63 -12.04
C GLN A 91 -4.52 5.52 -10.87
N ASN A 92 -5.04 5.26 -9.68
CA ASN A 92 -4.76 6.02 -8.46
C ASN A 92 -3.66 5.40 -7.60
N PHE A 93 -2.91 4.42 -8.14
CA PHE A 93 -1.79 3.76 -7.47
C PHE A 93 -0.46 4.35 -7.92
N GLU A 94 0.39 4.69 -6.95
CA GLU A 94 1.77 5.12 -7.20
C GLU A 94 2.68 4.48 -6.17
N ILE A 95 3.90 4.13 -6.58
CA ILE A 95 4.84 3.47 -5.69
C ILE A 95 6.25 4.05 -5.84
N ILE A 96 6.92 4.22 -4.72
CA ILE A 96 8.30 4.69 -4.64
C ILE A 96 9.12 3.59 -3.95
N ASN A 97 10.18 3.13 -4.63
CA ASN A 97 11.12 2.17 -4.08
C ASN A 97 12.25 2.92 -3.35
N GLU A 98 12.01 3.22 -2.08
CA GLU A 98 12.94 4.00 -1.27
C GLU A 98 12.75 3.71 0.22
N ASP A 99 13.80 3.99 0.99
CA ASP A 99 13.72 4.04 2.44
C ASP A 99 12.94 5.31 2.84
N VAL A 100 11.87 5.15 3.62
CA VAL A 100 11.02 6.27 4.03
C VAL A 100 11.82 7.37 4.77
N LEU A 101 12.90 6.99 5.46
CA LEU A 101 13.76 7.94 6.17
C LEU A 101 14.52 8.85 5.23
N LYS A 102 14.64 8.50 3.95
CA LYS A 102 15.33 9.27 2.91
C LYS A 102 14.37 10.05 2.01
N VAL A 103 13.08 9.91 2.23
CA VAL A 103 12.04 10.53 1.40
C VAL A 103 11.61 11.85 2.02
N ASP A 104 11.53 12.89 1.20
CA ASP A 104 10.96 14.18 1.61
C ASP A 104 9.44 14.13 1.37
N LEU A 105 8.69 13.79 2.42
CA LEU A 105 7.23 13.67 2.34
C LEU A 105 6.55 14.99 2.00
N ASN A 106 7.07 16.11 2.52
CA ASN A 106 6.51 17.42 2.23
C ASN A 106 6.62 17.76 0.74
N LYS A 107 7.75 17.42 0.14
CA LYS A 107 7.97 17.63 -1.29
C LYS A 107 7.01 16.79 -2.13
N ILE A 108 6.81 15.53 -1.74
CA ILE A 108 5.88 14.62 -2.42
C ILE A 108 4.46 15.18 -2.36
N ILE A 109 4.01 15.58 -1.19
CA ILE A 109 2.68 16.14 -0.98
C ILE A 109 2.48 17.39 -1.84
N LYS A 110 3.45 18.29 -1.84
CA LYS A 110 3.41 19.52 -2.62
C LYS A 110 3.32 19.23 -4.12
N THR A 111 4.15 18.32 -4.62
CA THR A 111 4.16 17.94 -6.04
C THR A 111 2.80 17.38 -6.46
N ASN A 112 2.21 16.52 -5.65
CA ASN A 112 0.90 15.94 -5.93
C ASN A 112 -0.20 16.98 -5.96
N LYS A 113 -0.18 17.96 -5.04
CA LYS A 113 -1.14 19.06 -5.05
C LYS A 113 -1.03 19.93 -6.29
N GLU A 114 0.19 20.20 -6.75
CA GLU A 114 0.43 20.97 -7.98
C GLU A 114 -0.12 20.22 -9.19
N ASN A 115 0.07 18.89 -9.25
CA ASN A 115 -0.43 18.08 -10.35
C ASN A 115 -1.97 18.02 -10.38
N GLU A 116 -2.62 18.03 -9.24
CA GLU A 116 -4.09 18.05 -9.15
C GLU A 116 -4.69 19.35 -9.71
N LYS A 117 -3.95 20.44 -9.69
CA LYS A 117 -4.39 21.75 -10.19
C LYS A 117 -4.26 21.89 -11.71
N GLN A 118 -3.61 20.96 -12.33
CA GLN A 118 -3.45 20.89 -13.77
C GLN A 118 -4.51 19.99 -14.39
#